data_92761282a4de41d9c3a958549277df6b
#
_entry.id   92761282a4de41d9c3a958549277df6b
#
_cell.length_a   1.000
_cell.length_b   1.000
_cell.length_c   1.000
_cell.angle_alpha   90.00
_cell.angle_beta   90.00
_cell.angle_gamma   90.00
#
_symmetry.space_group_name_H-M   'P 1'
#
loop_
_entity.id
_entity.type
_entity.pdbx_description
1 polymer ?
#
loop_
_entity_poly.entity_id
_entity_poly.type
_entity_poly.pdbx_seq_one_letter_code
_entity_poly.pdbx_strand_id
1 'polypeptide(L)'
;MLLLRDVLARSLFARYRTDTNKLNRILDAYEPAANRIAITVAVGFVQERERTIREQQEAIRELSTPVLQVRERLLILPMIGVIDPQRARQLTEQLLRGIRRQRARVVVIDITGVAEMDSNVANHLVLTVEASRLLGAKVIVTGLSPEIAQTLVNIGVDLTKMNTVGDLQGGIEEAERVLGYKVIPIAKGGEAA
;
A
#
# COMPACT_ATOMS: atom_id res chain seq x y z
N MET A 1 -37.44 3.30 2.42
CA MET A 1 -37.79 4.71 2.14
C MET A 1 -38.77 4.88 0.98
N LEU A 2 -38.53 4.30 -0.20
CA LEU A 2 -39.43 4.39 -1.36
C LEU A 2 -40.84 3.78 -1.08
N LEU A 3 -40.90 2.64 -0.38
CA LEU A 3 -42.16 2.02 0.03
C LEU A 3 -43.00 2.89 0.96
N LEU A 4 -42.39 3.56 1.95
CA LEU A 4 -43.08 4.45 2.88
C LEU A 4 -43.66 5.66 2.12
N ARG A 5 -42.90 6.24 1.20
CA ARG A 5 -43.37 7.35 0.35
C ARG A 5 -44.56 6.98 -0.49
N ASP A 6 -44.55 5.79 -1.10
CA ASP A 6 -45.64 5.28 -1.93
C ASP A 6 -46.92 5.03 -1.13
N VAL A 7 -46.79 4.42 0.05
CA VAL A 7 -47.91 4.19 0.97
C VAL A 7 -48.53 5.52 1.45
N LEU A 8 -47.71 6.48 1.83
CA LEU A 8 -48.19 7.81 2.27
C LEU A 8 -48.85 8.57 1.15
N ALA A 9 -48.25 8.57 -0.05
CA ALA A 9 -48.86 9.21 -1.22
C ALA A 9 -50.22 8.62 -1.53
N ARG A 10 -50.34 7.31 -1.61
CA ARG A 10 -51.64 6.63 -1.87
C ARG A 10 -52.68 6.96 -0.80
N SER A 11 -52.28 6.98 0.47
CA SER A 11 -53.17 7.33 1.58
C SER A 11 -53.65 8.79 1.49
N LEU A 12 -52.79 9.73 1.16
CA LEU A 12 -53.12 11.16 0.96
C LEU A 12 -54.10 11.33 -0.24
N PHE A 13 -53.82 10.70 -1.36
CA PHE A 13 -54.67 10.74 -2.52
C PHE A 13 -56.07 10.14 -2.22
N ALA A 14 -56.13 9.02 -1.52
CA ALA A 14 -57.41 8.41 -1.12
C ALA A 14 -58.23 9.32 -0.19
N ARG A 15 -57.58 9.98 0.77
CA ARG A 15 -58.23 10.78 1.81
C ARG A 15 -58.70 12.14 1.33
N TYR A 16 -57.96 12.77 0.40
CA TYR A 16 -58.22 14.17 -0.07
C TYR A 16 -58.67 14.22 -1.54
N ARG A 17 -59.22 13.11 -2.05
CA ARG A 17 -59.63 12.96 -3.46
C ARG A 17 -60.57 14.06 -3.95
N THR A 18 -61.41 14.65 -3.05
CA THR A 18 -62.39 15.70 -3.35
C THR A 18 -61.90 17.15 -3.06
N ASP A 19 -60.76 17.30 -2.36
CA ASP A 19 -60.18 18.61 -2.00
C ASP A 19 -58.77 18.72 -2.57
N THR A 20 -58.66 19.02 -3.86
CA THR A 20 -57.42 19.13 -4.61
C THR A 20 -56.48 20.22 -4.08
N ASN A 21 -57.06 21.33 -3.60
CA ASN A 21 -56.28 22.46 -3.04
C ASN A 21 -55.57 22.05 -1.75
N LYS A 22 -56.25 21.31 -0.89
CA LYS A 22 -55.69 20.82 0.36
C LYS A 22 -54.66 19.72 0.10
N LEU A 23 -54.91 18.84 -0.86
CA LEU A 23 -53.96 17.80 -1.30
C LEU A 23 -52.67 18.44 -1.78
N ASN A 24 -52.73 19.42 -2.67
CA ASN A 24 -51.54 20.12 -3.21
C ASN A 24 -50.73 20.78 -2.10
N ARG A 25 -51.36 21.51 -1.16
CA ARG A 25 -50.63 22.14 -0.03
C ARG A 25 -49.89 21.11 0.83
N ILE A 26 -50.49 19.93 1.04
CA ILE A 26 -49.85 18.85 1.83
C ILE A 26 -48.71 18.27 1.05
N LEU A 27 -48.82 18.04 -0.25
CA LEU A 27 -47.77 17.53 -1.10
C LEU A 27 -46.60 18.52 -1.21
N ASP A 28 -46.87 19.80 -1.40
CA ASP A 28 -45.86 20.85 -1.46
C ASP A 28 -45.02 20.94 -0.18
N ALA A 29 -45.61 20.69 0.97
CA ALA A 29 -44.90 20.64 2.25
C ALA A 29 -44.16 19.31 2.47
N TYR A 30 -44.76 18.22 2.06
CA TYR A 30 -44.26 16.86 2.30
C TYR A 30 -43.09 16.49 1.38
N GLU A 31 -43.22 16.75 0.06
CA GLU A 31 -42.22 16.31 -0.91
C GLU A 31 -40.82 16.86 -0.68
N PRO A 32 -40.61 18.16 -0.39
CA PRO A 32 -39.29 18.68 -0.09
C PRO A 32 -38.68 18.08 1.18
N ALA A 33 -39.49 17.79 2.19
CA ALA A 33 -39.04 17.18 3.44
C ALA A 33 -38.63 15.71 3.20
N ALA A 34 -39.47 14.95 2.50
CA ALA A 34 -39.18 13.56 2.16
C ALA A 34 -37.93 13.42 1.28
N ASN A 35 -37.76 14.33 0.30
CA ASN A 35 -36.58 14.36 -0.55
C ASN A 35 -35.31 14.68 0.23
N ARG A 36 -35.34 15.68 1.14
CA ARG A 36 -34.18 15.99 2.00
C ARG A 36 -33.77 14.79 2.86
N ILE A 37 -34.72 14.13 3.49
CA ILE A 37 -34.44 12.93 4.29
C ILE A 37 -33.85 11.82 3.40
N ALA A 38 -34.42 11.58 2.22
CA ALA A 38 -33.93 10.55 1.30
C ALA A 38 -32.48 10.84 0.85
N ILE A 39 -32.20 12.09 0.47
CA ILE A 39 -30.86 12.52 0.07
C ILE A 39 -29.88 12.40 1.24
N THR A 40 -30.24 12.86 2.44
CA THR A 40 -29.37 12.78 3.62
C THR A 40 -29.00 11.32 3.95
N VAL A 41 -29.99 10.43 3.93
CA VAL A 41 -29.76 9.00 4.17
C VAL A 41 -28.88 8.39 3.07
N ALA A 42 -29.15 8.71 1.81
CA ALA A 42 -28.37 8.21 0.68
C ALA A 42 -26.91 8.67 0.74
N VAL A 43 -26.69 9.96 0.98
CA VAL A 43 -25.35 10.55 1.12
C VAL A 43 -24.62 9.93 2.31
N GLY A 44 -25.26 9.82 3.47
CA GLY A 44 -24.67 9.18 4.64
C GLY A 44 -24.28 7.74 4.40
N PHE A 45 -25.10 6.96 3.71
CA PHE A 45 -24.82 5.57 3.33
C PHE A 45 -23.61 5.46 2.40
N VAL A 46 -23.54 6.36 1.39
CA VAL A 46 -22.39 6.39 0.46
C VAL A 46 -21.11 6.75 1.20
N GLN A 47 -21.14 7.78 2.04
CA GLN A 47 -19.97 8.21 2.82
C GLN A 47 -19.45 7.12 3.76
N GLU A 48 -20.36 6.41 4.46
CA GLU A 48 -19.97 5.30 5.34
C GLU A 48 -19.36 4.14 4.56
N ARG A 49 -19.92 3.82 3.40
CA ARG A 49 -19.38 2.79 2.52
C ARG A 49 -17.99 3.14 1.98
N GLU A 50 -17.78 4.39 1.57
CA GLU A 50 -16.49 4.87 1.13
C GLU A 50 -15.44 4.86 2.27
N ARG A 51 -15.88 5.19 3.48
CA ARG A 51 -15.02 5.10 4.67
C ARG A 51 -14.59 3.67 4.94
N THR A 52 -15.54 2.72 4.96
CA THR A 52 -15.24 1.30 5.16
C THR A 52 -14.28 0.76 4.09
N ILE A 53 -14.50 1.12 2.82
CA ILE A 53 -13.60 0.71 1.73
C ILE A 53 -12.19 1.27 1.94
N ARG A 54 -12.06 2.54 2.34
CA ARG A 54 -10.75 3.15 2.63
C ARG A 54 -10.04 2.44 3.79
N GLU A 55 -10.76 2.20 4.90
CA GLU A 55 -10.21 1.48 6.05
C GLU A 55 -9.74 0.05 5.69
N GLN A 56 -10.51 -0.66 4.87
CA GLN A 56 -10.12 -1.98 4.37
C GLN A 56 -8.91 -1.91 3.44
N GLN A 57 -8.84 -0.91 2.55
CA GLN A 57 -7.68 -0.71 1.67
C GLN A 57 -6.42 -0.33 2.45
N GLU A 58 -6.54 0.49 3.49
CA GLU A 58 -5.42 0.81 4.38
C GLU A 58 -4.93 -0.41 5.14
N ALA A 59 -5.84 -1.22 5.69
CA ALA A 59 -5.46 -2.48 6.36
C ALA A 59 -4.75 -3.47 5.41
N ILE A 60 -5.22 -3.60 4.16
CA ILE A 60 -4.56 -4.41 3.15
C ILE A 60 -3.18 -3.84 2.80
N ARG A 61 -3.04 -2.52 2.71
CA ARG A 61 -1.76 -1.85 2.44
C ARG A 61 -0.76 -2.03 3.59
N GLU A 62 -1.22 -2.00 4.84
CA GLU A 62 -0.36 -2.25 6.01
C GLU A 62 0.16 -3.70 6.06
N LEU A 63 -0.63 -4.65 5.58
CA LEU A 63 -0.25 -6.06 5.52
C LEU A 63 0.62 -6.41 4.30
N SER A 64 0.69 -5.53 3.28
CA SER A 64 1.15 -5.94 1.95
C SER A 64 2.66 -5.88 1.70
N THR A 65 3.48 -5.34 2.63
CA THR A 65 4.95 -5.42 2.48
C THR A 65 5.68 -5.26 3.82
N PRO A 66 5.68 -6.28 4.68
CA PRO A 66 6.42 -6.22 5.92
C PRO A 66 7.93 -6.22 5.62
N VAL A 67 8.67 -5.42 6.38
CA VAL A 67 10.12 -5.56 6.45
C VAL A 67 10.42 -6.87 7.17
N LEU A 68 11.03 -7.80 6.47
CA LEU A 68 11.27 -9.16 6.95
C LEU A 68 12.65 -9.25 7.59
N GLN A 69 12.74 -9.76 8.79
CA GLN A 69 14.02 -10.16 9.38
C GLN A 69 14.31 -11.62 8.97
N VAL A 70 15.28 -11.82 8.09
CA VAL A 70 15.65 -13.15 7.59
C VAL A 70 16.71 -13.79 8.48
N ARG A 71 17.62 -12.97 8.97
CA ARG A 71 18.66 -13.37 9.93
C ARG A 71 18.93 -12.24 10.92
N GLU A 72 19.71 -12.52 11.94
CA GLU A 72 20.22 -11.48 12.81
C GLU A 72 20.96 -10.42 11.97
N ARG A 73 20.58 -9.16 12.13
CA ARG A 73 21.13 -8.00 11.43
C ARG A 73 20.90 -7.95 9.91
N LEU A 74 20.07 -8.83 9.35
CA LEU A 74 19.67 -8.85 7.94
C LEU A 74 18.18 -8.62 7.81
N LEU A 75 17.80 -7.54 7.11
CA LEU A 75 16.42 -7.25 6.73
C LEU A 75 16.24 -7.37 5.22
N ILE A 76 15.05 -7.79 4.82
CA ILE A 76 14.59 -7.74 3.43
C ILE A 76 13.34 -6.86 3.37
N LEU A 77 13.31 -5.95 2.40
CA LEU A 77 12.15 -5.18 2.00
C LEU A 77 11.74 -5.58 0.59
N PRO A 78 10.77 -6.49 0.42
CA PRO A 78 10.24 -6.79 -0.90
C PRO A 78 9.29 -5.69 -1.33
N MET A 79 9.49 -5.09 -2.50
CA MET A 79 8.59 -4.12 -3.11
C MET A 79 7.81 -4.81 -4.23
N ILE A 80 6.48 -4.85 -4.13
CA ILE A 80 5.63 -5.61 -5.06
C ILE A 80 4.47 -4.73 -5.54
N GLY A 81 4.19 -4.80 -6.84
CA GLY A 81 3.09 -4.12 -7.49
C GLY A 81 3.37 -2.65 -7.79
N VAL A 82 2.30 -1.86 -7.91
CA VAL A 82 2.41 -0.44 -8.20
C VAL A 82 2.83 0.31 -6.93
N ILE A 83 3.91 1.07 -7.03
CA ILE A 83 4.42 1.91 -5.95
C ILE A 83 4.08 3.36 -6.28
N ASP A 84 3.21 3.95 -5.50
CA ASP A 84 2.94 5.39 -5.53
C ASP A 84 3.85 6.14 -4.52
N PRO A 85 3.97 7.48 -4.61
CA PRO A 85 4.82 8.23 -3.70
C PRO A 85 4.44 8.14 -2.22
N GLN A 86 3.17 7.89 -1.89
CA GLN A 86 2.72 7.69 -0.51
C GLN A 86 3.21 6.35 0.02
N ARG A 87 3.05 5.29 -0.77
CA ARG A 87 3.54 3.96 -0.44
C ARG A 87 5.06 3.91 -0.32
N ALA A 88 5.78 4.60 -1.22
CA ALA A 88 7.24 4.71 -1.15
C ALA A 88 7.69 5.33 0.19
N ARG A 89 7.03 6.39 0.65
CA ARG A 89 7.29 7.00 1.97
C ARG A 89 7.02 6.04 3.12
N GLN A 90 5.88 5.36 3.11
CA GLN A 90 5.52 4.38 4.15
C GLN A 90 6.55 3.24 4.24
N LEU A 91 6.98 2.69 3.09
CA LEU A 91 8.01 1.65 3.03
C LEU A 91 9.35 2.16 3.59
N THR A 92 9.74 3.38 3.24
CA THR A 92 10.93 4.02 3.79
C THR A 92 10.86 4.10 5.32
N GLU A 93 9.77 4.63 5.87
CA GLU A 93 9.60 4.75 7.32
C GLU A 93 9.61 3.40 8.02
N GLN A 94 8.94 2.40 7.47
CA GLN A 94 8.92 1.03 8.02
C GLN A 94 10.33 0.43 8.02
N LEU A 95 11.08 0.60 6.92
CA LEU A 95 12.44 0.13 6.81
C LEU A 95 13.36 0.78 7.85
N LEU A 96 13.36 2.12 7.95
CA LEU A 96 14.21 2.85 8.89
C LEU A 96 13.89 2.48 10.35
N ARG A 97 12.60 2.31 10.69
CA ARG A 97 12.18 1.77 11.99
C ARG A 97 12.69 0.35 12.21
N GLY A 98 12.61 -0.50 11.17
CA GLY A 98 13.12 -1.88 11.19
C GLY A 98 14.62 -1.92 11.44
N ILE A 99 15.40 -1.13 10.70
CA ILE A 99 16.86 -1.02 10.84
C ILE A 99 17.23 -0.70 12.30
N ARG A 100 16.58 0.31 12.87
CA ARG A 100 16.86 0.73 14.26
C ARG A 100 16.46 -0.34 15.27
N ARG A 101 15.25 -0.92 15.13
CA ARG A 101 14.72 -1.90 16.08
C ARG A 101 15.54 -3.20 16.07
N GLN A 102 15.89 -3.69 14.89
CA GLN A 102 16.61 -4.95 14.70
C GLN A 102 18.14 -4.79 14.66
N ARG A 103 18.65 -3.54 14.81
CA ARG A 103 20.08 -3.21 14.69
C ARG A 103 20.68 -3.78 13.40
N ALA A 104 19.91 -3.65 12.30
CA ALA A 104 20.29 -4.22 11.03
C ALA A 104 21.59 -3.59 10.51
N ARG A 105 22.46 -4.40 9.99
CA ARG A 105 23.71 -3.99 9.33
C ARG A 105 23.65 -4.12 7.82
N VAL A 106 22.75 -4.98 7.33
CA VAL A 106 22.51 -5.16 5.92
C VAL A 106 21.00 -5.18 5.67
N VAL A 107 20.60 -4.52 4.59
CA VAL A 107 19.23 -4.49 4.08
C VAL A 107 19.26 -4.89 2.62
N VAL A 108 18.41 -5.81 2.23
CA VAL A 108 18.13 -6.13 0.82
C VAL A 108 16.78 -5.49 0.46
N ILE A 109 16.78 -4.59 -0.53
CA ILE A 109 15.56 -4.04 -1.11
C ILE A 109 15.32 -4.77 -2.43
N ASP A 110 14.29 -5.60 -2.48
CA ASP A 110 13.96 -6.37 -3.67
C ASP A 110 12.83 -5.70 -4.44
N ILE A 111 13.12 -5.28 -5.66
CA ILE A 111 12.17 -4.60 -6.56
C ILE A 111 11.77 -5.46 -7.76
N THR A 112 12.05 -6.77 -7.73
CA THR A 112 11.67 -7.72 -8.81
C THR A 112 10.17 -7.66 -9.12
N GLY A 113 9.33 -7.41 -8.10
CA GLY A 113 7.88 -7.31 -8.25
C GLY A 113 7.34 -5.95 -8.70
N VAL A 114 8.21 -4.98 -9.05
CA VAL A 114 7.83 -3.64 -9.51
C VAL A 114 7.94 -3.61 -11.03
N ALA A 115 6.79 -3.48 -11.72
CA ALA A 115 6.77 -3.48 -13.17
C ALA A 115 7.30 -2.17 -13.76
N GLU A 116 6.89 -1.04 -13.17
CA GLU A 116 7.26 0.30 -13.62
C GLU A 116 7.52 1.21 -12.42
N MET A 117 8.41 2.16 -12.60
CA MET A 117 8.78 3.14 -11.57
C MET A 117 8.92 4.52 -12.22
N ASP A 118 8.13 5.48 -11.76
CA ASP A 118 8.29 6.86 -12.19
C ASP A 118 9.49 7.55 -11.51
N SER A 119 9.87 8.72 -12.00
CA SER A 119 11.01 9.47 -11.47
C SER A 119 10.84 9.88 -10.01
N ASN A 120 9.61 10.09 -9.52
CA ASN A 120 9.37 10.45 -8.13
C ASN A 120 9.61 9.26 -7.21
N VAL A 121 9.10 8.09 -7.60
CA VAL A 121 9.30 6.84 -6.84
C VAL A 121 10.77 6.42 -6.89
N ALA A 122 11.43 6.57 -8.04
CA ALA A 122 12.86 6.33 -8.18
C ALA A 122 13.69 7.22 -7.25
N ASN A 123 13.37 8.52 -7.15
CA ASN A 123 13.98 9.42 -6.17
C ASN A 123 13.75 8.95 -4.72
N HIS A 124 12.52 8.48 -4.39
CA HIS A 124 12.25 7.95 -3.06
C HIS A 124 13.08 6.69 -2.75
N LEU A 125 13.29 5.81 -3.73
CA LEU A 125 14.16 4.65 -3.55
C LEU A 125 15.60 5.09 -3.21
N VAL A 126 16.14 6.06 -3.93
CA VAL A 126 17.49 6.62 -3.66
C VAL A 126 17.56 7.20 -2.26
N LEU A 127 16.61 8.05 -1.87
CA LEU A 127 16.54 8.62 -0.53
C LEU A 127 16.44 7.54 0.56
N THR A 128 15.71 6.46 0.29
CA THR A 128 15.61 5.30 1.20
C THR A 128 16.96 4.62 1.40
N VAL A 129 17.70 4.42 0.30
CA VAL A 129 19.06 3.86 0.34
C VAL A 129 19.98 4.74 1.14
N GLU A 130 19.99 6.04 0.88
CA GLU A 130 20.84 7.01 1.58
C GLU A 130 20.51 7.10 3.08
N ALA A 131 19.24 7.21 3.43
CA ALA A 131 18.79 7.26 4.82
C ALA A 131 19.15 5.97 5.58
N SER A 132 19.03 4.82 4.94
CA SER A 132 19.42 3.53 5.53
C SER A 132 20.93 3.46 5.81
N ARG A 133 21.72 4.00 4.89
CA ARG A 133 23.21 4.10 5.07
C ARG A 133 23.59 5.04 6.20
N LEU A 134 22.87 6.16 6.35
CA LEU A 134 23.09 7.08 7.49
C LEU A 134 22.81 6.41 8.83
N LEU A 135 21.88 5.43 8.87
CA LEU A 135 21.64 4.59 10.06
C LEU A 135 22.68 3.47 10.25
N GLY A 136 23.68 3.38 9.36
CA GLY A 136 24.78 2.41 9.46
C GLY A 136 24.48 1.06 8.78
N ALA A 137 23.38 0.95 8.02
CA ALA A 137 23.07 -0.26 7.27
C ALA A 137 23.64 -0.19 5.86
N LYS A 138 24.28 -1.27 5.39
CA LYS A 138 24.62 -1.46 3.98
C LYS A 138 23.36 -1.88 3.23
N VAL A 139 23.06 -1.23 2.11
CA VAL A 139 21.89 -1.54 1.29
C VAL A 139 22.32 -2.27 0.02
N ILE A 140 21.61 -3.32 -0.32
CA ILE A 140 21.74 -4.08 -1.57
C ILE A 140 20.36 -3.99 -2.25
N VAL A 141 20.34 -3.56 -3.52
CA VAL A 141 19.10 -3.49 -4.32
C VAL A 141 19.12 -4.66 -5.31
N THR A 142 18.02 -5.40 -5.38
CA THR A 142 17.88 -6.57 -6.27
C THR A 142 16.70 -6.41 -7.22
N GLY A 143 16.75 -7.10 -8.35
CA GLY A 143 15.62 -7.17 -9.29
C GLY A 143 15.40 -5.90 -10.11
N LEU A 144 16.46 -5.12 -10.37
CA LEU A 144 16.36 -3.97 -11.27
C LEU A 144 16.04 -4.43 -12.70
N SER A 145 14.89 -3.98 -13.24
CA SER A 145 14.59 -4.12 -14.66
C SER A 145 15.37 -3.08 -15.50
N PRO A 146 15.58 -3.34 -16.80
CA PRO A 146 16.21 -2.38 -17.69
C PRO A 146 15.51 -1.01 -17.71
N GLU A 147 14.18 -0.99 -17.63
CA GLU A 147 13.33 0.20 -17.65
C GLU A 147 13.56 1.04 -16.38
N ILE A 148 13.60 0.38 -15.22
CA ILE A 148 13.87 1.06 -13.94
C ILE A 148 15.31 1.58 -13.91
N ALA A 149 16.28 0.77 -14.39
CA ALA A 149 17.67 1.21 -14.49
C ALA A 149 17.80 2.45 -15.36
N GLN A 150 17.11 2.50 -16.50
CA GLN A 150 17.08 3.67 -17.39
C GLN A 150 16.49 4.90 -16.69
N THR A 151 15.39 4.72 -15.92
CA THR A 151 14.78 5.80 -15.14
C THR A 151 15.76 6.36 -14.11
N LEU A 152 16.48 5.50 -13.37
CA LEU A 152 17.48 5.91 -12.40
C LEU A 152 18.64 6.69 -13.04
N VAL A 153 19.11 6.25 -14.21
CA VAL A 153 20.15 6.99 -14.99
C VAL A 153 19.64 8.34 -15.42
N ASN A 154 18.41 8.42 -15.95
CA ASN A 154 17.83 9.66 -16.46
C ASN A 154 17.64 10.74 -15.37
N ILE A 155 17.38 10.34 -14.12
CA ILE A 155 17.28 11.28 -12.99
C ILE A 155 18.65 11.62 -12.38
N GLY A 156 19.75 11.11 -12.96
CA GLY A 156 21.12 11.45 -12.54
C GLY A 156 21.58 10.75 -11.25
N VAL A 157 21.02 9.59 -10.94
CA VAL A 157 21.44 8.80 -9.76
C VAL A 157 22.86 8.29 -9.97
N ASP A 158 23.71 8.53 -9.00
CA ASP A 158 25.03 7.93 -8.96
C ASP A 158 24.94 6.45 -8.59
N LEU A 159 24.83 5.61 -9.62
CA LEU A 159 24.69 4.15 -9.46
C LEU A 159 25.91 3.51 -8.80
N THR A 160 27.08 4.18 -8.77
CA THR A 160 28.25 3.67 -8.05
C THR A 160 28.03 3.63 -6.54
N LYS A 161 27.10 4.43 -6.06
CA LYS A 161 26.68 4.44 -4.65
C LYS A 161 25.64 3.38 -4.32
N MET A 162 25.03 2.74 -5.32
CA MET A 162 24.05 1.67 -5.11
C MET A 162 24.73 0.31 -5.33
N ASN A 163 24.72 -0.53 -4.29
CA ASN A 163 25.14 -1.91 -4.45
C ASN A 163 23.96 -2.69 -5.06
N THR A 164 24.08 -3.09 -6.31
CA THR A 164 23.02 -3.79 -7.05
C THR A 164 23.43 -5.22 -7.37
N VAL A 165 22.48 -6.15 -7.24
CA VAL A 165 22.63 -7.57 -7.57
C VAL A 165 21.43 -7.99 -8.40
N GLY A 166 21.61 -8.91 -9.34
CA GLY A 166 20.61 -9.24 -10.34
C GLY A 166 19.28 -9.75 -9.76
N ASP A 167 19.34 -10.60 -8.73
CA ASP A 167 18.17 -11.23 -8.13
C ASP A 167 18.24 -11.28 -6.60
N LEU A 168 17.12 -11.65 -5.97
CA LEU A 168 17.01 -11.73 -4.52
C LEU A 168 17.95 -12.77 -3.92
N GLN A 169 18.16 -13.91 -4.59
CA GLN A 169 19.06 -14.96 -4.11
C GLN A 169 20.48 -14.43 -4.00
N GLY A 170 21.01 -13.86 -5.07
CA GLY A 170 22.35 -13.27 -5.08
C GLY A 170 22.47 -12.11 -4.07
N GLY A 171 21.37 -11.34 -3.88
CA GLY A 171 21.31 -10.29 -2.86
C GLY A 171 21.43 -10.82 -1.43
N ILE A 172 20.79 -11.95 -1.13
CA ILE A 172 20.89 -12.61 0.19
C ILE A 172 22.31 -13.17 0.38
N GLU A 173 22.87 -13.84 -0.62
CA GLU A 173 24.24 -14.39 -0.57
C GLU A 173 25.28 -13.28 -0.32
N GLU A 174 25.14 -12.14 -1.01
CA GLU A 174 26.02 -10.99 -0.79
C GLU A 174 25.83 -10.38 0.62
N ALA A 175 24.58 -10.32 1.09
CA ALA A 175 24.27 -9.83 2.44
C ALA A 175 24.89 -10.73 3.51
N GLU A 176 24.81 -12.04 3.34
CA GLU A 176 25.43 -13.03 4.24
C GLU A 176 26.95 -12.89 4.23
N ARG A 177 27.56 -12.71 3.06
CA ARG A 177 29.00 -12.48 2.92
C ARG A 177 29.44 -11.22 3.67
N VAL A 178 28.69 -10.13 3.57
CA VAL A 178 28.94 -8.85 4.28
C VAL A 178 28.86 -9.03 5.79
N LEU A 179 27.94 -9.88 6.26
CA LEU A 179 27.75 -10.16 7.69
C LEU A 179 28.73 -11.18 8.24
N GLY A 180 29.57 -11.79 7.37
CA GLY A 180 30.55 -12.80 7.76
C GLY A 180 29.96 -14.21 7.90
N TYR A 181 28.75 -14.45 7.37
CA TYR A 181 28.20 -15.80 7.31
C TYR A 181 28.85 -16.60 6.17
N LYS A 182 29.08 -17.88 6.42
CA LYS A 182 29.56 -18.83 5.41
C LYS A 182 28.52 -19.95 5.27
N VAL A 183 27.94 -20.06 4.09
CA VAL A 183 27.05 -21.19 3.77
C VAL A 183 27.92 -22.43 3.52
N ILE A 184 27.75 -23.45 4.35
CA ILE A 184 28.45 -24.73 4.21
C ILE A 184 27.40 -25.77 3.79
N PRO A 185 27.57 -26.46 2.66
CA PRO A 185 26.68 -27.56 2.31
C PRO A 185 26.70 -28.63 3.40
N ILE A 186 25.53 -29.01 3.91
CA ILE A 186 25.45 -30.15 4.84
C ILE A 186 25.67 -31.40 3.98
N ALA A 187 26.73 -32.14 4.25
CA ALA A 187 26.92 -33.46 3.65
C ALA A 187 25.69 -34.31 3.97
N LYS A 188 25.03 -34.84 2.93
CA LYS A 188 23.95 -35.82 3.15
C LYS A 188 24.57 -36.93 3.96
N GLY A 189 24.08 -37.12 5.20
CA GLY A 189 24.50 -38.22 6.04
C GLY A 189 24.40 -39.53 5.25
N GLY A 190 25.52 -40.20 5.07
CA GLY A 190 25.54 -41.49 4.41
C GLY A 190 24.57 -42.41 5.14
N GLU A 191 23.75 -43.12 4.40
CA GLU A 191 23.08 -44.32 4.84
C GLU A 191 24.15 -45.20 5.47
N ALA A 192 24.10 -45.34 6.80
CA ALA A 192 24.82 -46.39 7.47
C ALA A 192 24.17 -47.71 7.06
N ALA A 193 24.94 -48.53 6.35
CA ALA A 193 24.61 -49.88 6.03
C ALA A 193 24.48 -50.73 7.29
#